data_ffbfc6ea26e4fb0d148211bef9b7d199
#
_entry.id   ffbfc6ea26e4fb0d148211bef9b7d199
#
_cell.length_a   1.000
_cell.length_b   1.000
_cell.length_c   1.000
_cell.angle_alpha   90.00
_cell.angle_beta   90.00
_cell.angle_gamma   90.00
#
_symmetry.space_group_name_H-M   'P 1'
#
loop_
_entity.id
_entity.type
_entity.pdbx_description
1 polymer ?
#
loop_
_entity_poly.entity_id
_entity_poly.type
_entity_poly.pdbx_seq_one_letter_code
_entity_poly.pdbx_strand_id
1 'polypeptide(L)'
;MSTRGRPWCAGDRVRVIAPSGPVAIERFDRGLRVLRRRIDLEVVHAENLLEQEGYFAGPDALRLRATQEALADPEAVAVLCARGGYGATRLLSTLDPERLRAAPKPIVGFSDVTALLCWAWSRAGVVGIHGPVLTQLSTLADEDVDRLVDMLRGEVPAPLVAEEGTVLHGGTVEGPLLAGNLEVLRSLIGTRFMPKLSGTILALEEIGERPYRIDRSLTHLLHSGALRGVRGVVVGQLVDCEEPADGNLGPTAAAVVLERLATLGVPVVTGFAFGHDSRRNAALPFGTMARLSADQCTLEFLEPVVQPR
;
A
#
# COMPACT_ATOMS: atom_id res chain seq x y z
N MET A 1 -8.60 -16.99 8.70
CA MET A 1 -7.15 -16.79 8.90
C MET A 1 -6.58 -16.24 7.60
N SER A 2 -5.68 -15.26 7.67
CA SER A 2 -4.99 -14.73 6.49
C SER A 2 -3.94 -15.71 5.99
N THR A 3 -3.82 -15.84 4.68
CA THR A 3 -2.84 -16.72 4.05
C THR A 3 -1.56 -15.93 3.75
N ARG A 4 -0.41 -16.53 4.07
CA ARG A 4 0.91 -15.96 3.84
C ARG A 4 1.67 -16.79 2.82
N GLY A 5 2.40 -16.12 1.93
CA GLY A 5 3.38 -16.76 1.06
C GLY A 5 4.54 -17.34 1.85
N ARG A 6 5.37 -18.12 1.19
CA ARG A 6 6.64 -18.59 1.76
C ARG A 6 7.68 -17.45 1.79
N PRO A 7 8.65 -17.49 2.69
CA PRO A 7 9.75 -16.53 2.67
C PRO A 7 10.62 -16.75 1.44
N TRP A 8 11.31 -15.72 1.05
CA TRP A 8 12.26 -15.78 -0.03
C TRP A 8 13.54 -16.55 0.36
N CYS A 9 14.08 -17.35 -0.59
CA CYS A 9 15.40 -17.96 -0.56
C CYS A 9 16.23 -17.51 -1.78
N ALA A 10 17.55 -17.63 -1.68
CA ALA A 10 18.44 -17.34 -2.81
C ALA A 10 18.06 -18.18 -4.04
N GLY A 11 18.02 -17.54 -5.21
CA GLY A 11 17.60 -18.16 -6.47
C GLY A 11 16.09 -18.21 -6.71
N ASP A 12 15.26 -17.78 -5.76
CA ASP A 12 13.83 -17.63 -5.97
C ASP A 12 13.52 -16.50 -6.97
N ARG A 13 12.27 -16.45 -7.40
CA ARG A 13 11.81 -15.50 -8.42
C ARG A 13 10.91 -14.42 -7.82
N VAL A 14 11.08 -13.16 -8.27
CA VAL A 14 10.10 -12.08 -8.09
C VAL A 14 9.52 -11.67 -9.45
N ARG A 15 8.19 -11.58 -9.52
CA ARG A 15 7.49 -11.09 -10.73
C ARG A 15 7.30 -9.59 -10.64
N VAL A 16 7.71 -8.85 -11.70
CA VAL A 16 7.48 -7.40 -11.80
C VAL A 16 6.37 -7.15 -12.81
N ILE A 17 5.34 -6.40 -12.39
CA ILE A 17 4.19 -6.05 -13.23
C ILE A 17 3.93 -4.54 -13.24
N ALA A 18 3.28 -4.04 -14.28
CA ALA A 18 2.77 -2.68 -14.38
C ALA A 18 1.24 -2.71 -14.55
N PRO A 19 0.46 -2.82 -13.45
CA PRO A 19 -0.99 -2.95 -13.53
C PRO A 19 -1.71 -1.62 -13.80
N SER A 20 -1.02 -0.51 -13.67
CA SER A 20 -1.55 0.85 -13.62
C SER A 20 -0.93 1.74 -14.72
N GLY A 21 -0.14 2.72 -14.33
CA GLY A 21 0.47 3.70 -15.24
C GLY A 21 1.73 3.21 -15.95
N PRO A 22 2.13 3.89 -17.05
CA PRO A 22 3.30 3.54 -17.84
C PRO A 22 4.59 3.75 -17.05
N VAL A 23 5.60 2.95 -17.36
CA VAL A 23 6.88 2.90 -16.64
C VAL A 23 7.97 3.55 -17.49
N ALA A 24 8.63 4.58 -16.96
CA ALA A 24 9.80 5.17 -17.59
C ALA A 24 11.01 4.22 -17.47
N ILE A 25 11.64 3.88 -18.61
CA ILE A 25 12.73 2.88 -18.68
C ILE A 25 13.89 3.23 -17.74
N GLU A 26 14.27 4.51 -17.66
CA GLU A 26 15.39 4.94 -16.83
C GLU A 26 15.10 4.76 -15.33
N ARG A 27 13.84 4.96 -14.91
CA ARG A 27 13.42 4.73 -13.52
C ARG A 27 13.35 3.24 -13.22
N PHE A 28 12.84 2.45 -14.16
CA PHE A 28 12.82 0.99 -14.08
C PHE A 28 14.23 0.43 -13.88
N ASP A 29 15.17 0.80 -14.76
CA ASP A 29 16.56 0.31 -14.71
C ASP A 29 17.27 0.70 -13.43
N ARG A 30 17.02 1.93 -12.92
CA ARG A 30 17.58 2.35 -11.62
C ARG A 30 17.02 1.53 -10.47
N GLY A 31 15.70 1.38 -10.42
CA GLY A 31 15.05 0.57 -9.40
C GLY A 31 15.49 -0.89 -9.43
N LEU A 32 15.59 -1.46 -10.63
CA LEU A 32 16.06 -2.84 -10.84
C LEU A 32 17.50 -3.05 -10.34
N ARG A 33 18.39 -2.08 -10.59
CA ARG A 33 19.76 -2.13 -10.05
C ARG A 33 19.80 -2.09 -8.53
N VAL A 34 18.96 -1.26 -7.88
CA VAL A 34 18.86 -1.23 -6.42
C VAL A 34 18.35 -2.56 -5.90
N LEU A 35 17.27 -3.07 -6.47
CA LEU A 35 16.69 -4.36 -6.08
C LEU A 35 17.75 -5.48 -6.16
N ARG A 36 18.41 -5.64 -7.30
CA ARG A 36 19.42 -6.70 -7.54
C ARG A 36 20.64 -6.62 -6.61
N ARG A 37 20.96 -5.44 -6.05
CA ARG A 37 22.04 -5.31 -5.06
C ARG A 37 21.66 -5.78 -3.67
N ARG A 38 20.36 -5.77 -3.37
CA ARG A 38 19.84 -6.12 -2.03
C ARG A 38 19.33 -7.56 -1.94
N ILE A 39 18.97 -8.13 -3.09
CA ILE A 39 18.35 -9.44 -3.16
C ILE A 39 19.04 -10.33 -4.21
N ASP A 40 19.27 -11.57 -3.83
CA ASP A 40 19.70 -12.64 -4.75
C ASP A 40 18.47 -13.38 -5.27
N LEU A 41 17.70 -12.69 -6.12
CA LEU A 41 16.48 -13.20 -6.73
C LEU A 41 16.52 -13.05 -8.25
N GLU A 42 15.92 -14.00 -8.95
CA GLU A 42 15.61 -13.84 -10.37
C GLU A 42 14.48 -12.80 -10.52
N VAL A 43 14.73 -11.71 -11.22
CA VAL A 43 13.71 -10.71 -11.51
C VAL A 43 13.12 -10.98 -12.89
N VAL A 44 11.87 -11.45 -12.92
CA VAL A 44 11.13 -11.73 -14.15
C VAL A 44 10.05 -10.66 -14.32
N HIS A 45 10.09 -9.92 -15.42
CA HIS A 45 9.09 -8.92 -15.74
C HIS A 45 8.30 -9.28 -16.99
N ALA A 46 7.07 -8.76 -17.08
CA ALA A 46 6.24 -8.96 -18.26
C ALA A 46 6.85 -8.25 -19.48
N GLU A 47 6.70 -8.83 -20.66
CA GLU A 47 7.21 -8.27 -21.93
C GLU A 47 6.64 -6.89 -22.21
N ASN A 48 5.38 -6.64 -21.82
CA ASN A 48 4.68 -5.37 -22.01
C ASN A 48 4.93 -4.33 -20.90
N LEU A 49 5.93 -4.53 -20.02
CA LEU A 49 6.15 -3.66 -18.87
C LEU A 49 6.35 -2.18 -19.25
N LEU A 50 6.94 -1.93 -20.42
CA LEU A 50 7.24 -0.59 -20.93
C LEU A 50 6.19 -0.08 -21.93
N GLU A 51 5.12 -0.82 -22.18
CA GLU A 51 4.03 -0.38 -23.05
C GLU A 51 3.33 0.85 -22.49
N GLN A 52 2.83 1.69 -23.41
CA GLN A 52 2.04 2.86 -23.05
C GLN A 52 0.83 3.01 -23.97
N GLU A 53 -0.34 3.15 -23.36
CA GLU A 53 -1.58 3.53 -24.03
C GLU A 53 -2.26 4.64 -23.20
N GLY A 54 -2.11 5.88 -23.65
CA GLY A 54 -2.53 7.05 -22.87
C GLY A 54 -1.81 7.11 -21.52
N TYR A 55 -2.55 7.03 -20.44
CA TYR A 55 -2.02 7.02 -19.07
C TYR A 55 -1.89 5.62 -18.45
N PHE A 56 -2.10 4.55 -19.25
CA PHE A 56 -1.94 3.16 -18.83
C PHE A 56 -0.63 2.52 -19.31
N ALA A 57 -0.18 1.51 -18.61
CA ALA A 57 0.91 0.62 -19.06
C ALA A 57 0.40 -0.40 -20.10
N GLY A 58 -0.10 0.12 -21.24
CA GLY A 58 -0.74 -0.66 -22.29
C GLY A 58 -2.23 -0.97 -22.04
N PRO A 59 -2.86 -1.70 -22.97
CA PRO A 59 -4.27 -2.06 -22.92
C PRO A 59 -4.64 -2.88 -21.68
N ASP A 60 -5.90 -2.77 -21.23
CA ASP A 60 -6.42 -3.53 -20.08
C ASP A 60 -6.14 -5.04 -20.22
N ALA A 61 -6.29 -5.60 -21.41
CA ALA A 61 -6.07 -7.02 -21.67
C ALA A 61 -4.63 -7.46 -21.40
N LEU A 62 -3.63 -6.64 -21.76
CA LEU A 62 -2.22 -6.93 -21.50
C LEU A 62 -1.88 -6.80 -20.02
N ARG A 63 -2.34 -5.74 -19.36
CA ARG A 63 -2.13 -5.52 -17.92
C ARG A 63 -2.77 -6.63 -17.08
N LEU A 64 -4.00 -7.06 -17.46
CA LEU A 64 -4.70 -8.16 -16.84
C LEU A 64 -3.93 -9.47 -16.99
N ARG A 65 -3.51 -9.82 -18.23
CA ARG A 65 -2.76 -11.04 -18.51
C ARG A 65 -1.47 -11.09 -17.70
N ALA A 66 -0.67 -10.02 -17.73
CA ALA A 66 0.58 -9.93 -16.97
C ALA A 66 0.36 -10.09 -15.45
N THR A 67 -0.70 -9.48 -14.93
CA THR A 67 -1.08 -9.61 -13.51
C THR A 67 -1.49 -11.05 -13.19
N GLN A 68 -2.36 -11.67 -13.99
CA GLN A 68 -2.81 -13.05 -13.77
C GLN A 68 -1.67 -14.06 -13.85
N GLU A 69 -0.75 -13.91 -14.78
CA GLU A 69 0.44 -14.76 -14.91
C GLU A 69 1.34 -14.63 -13.68
N ALA A 70 1.57 -13.41 -13.20
CA ALA A 70 2.36 -13.19 -11.99
C ALA A 70 1.71 -13.78 -10.73
N LEU A 71 0.39 -13.66 -10.59
CA LEU A 71 -0.36 -14.25 -9.48
C LEU A 71 -0.34 -15.78 -9.52
N ALA A 72 -0.37 -16.38 -10.71
CA ALA A 72 -0.40 -17.82 -10.91
C ALA A 72 0.98 -18.49 -10.83
N ASP A 73 2.08 -17.74 -10.93
CA ASP A 73 3.44 -18.28 -10.96
C ASP A 73 3.82 -18.95 -9.63
N PRO A 74 3.92 -20.29 -9.52
CA PRO A 74 4.20 -20.97 -8.25
C PRO A 74 5.62 -20.77 -7.75
N GLU A 75 6.55 -20.39 -8.63
CA GLU A 75 7.95 -20.14 -8.29
C GLU A 75 8.20 -18.73 -7.78
N ALA A 76 7.27 -17.82 -8.06
CA ALA A 76 7.38 -16.44 -7.58
C ALA A 76 7.06 -16.36 -6.08
N VAL A 77 7.94 -15.69 -5.33
CA VAL A 77 7.76 -15.43 -3.88
C VAL A 77 7.08 -14.10 -3.59
N ALA A 78 7.07 -13.18 -4.56
CA ALA A 78 6.37 -11.91 -4.49
C ALA A 78 5.99 -11.39 -5.89
N VAL A 79 4.99 -10.52 -5.92
CA VAL A 79 4.63 -9.71 -7.09
C VAL A 79 4.91 -8.25 -6.75
N LEU A 80 5.95 -7.67 -7.36
CA LEU A 80 6.32 -6.27 -7.17
C LEU A 80 5.73 -5.41 -8.29
N CYS A 81 4.95 -4.41 -7.92
CA CYS A 81 4.45 -3.44 -8.89
C CYS A 81 5.56 -2.47 -9.31
N ALA A 82 5.71 -2.24 -10.60
CA ALA A 82 6.74 -1.34 -11.12
C ALA A 82 6.43 0.12 -10.80
N ARG A 83 5.15 0.50 -10.90
CA ARG A 83 4.64 1.85 -10.67
C ARG A 83 3.16 1.81 -10.27
N GLY A 84 2.71 2.86 -9.54
CA GLY A 84 1.31 3.20 -9.37
C GLY A 84 0.75 3.98 -10.59
N GLY A 85 -0.09 4.94 -10.37
CA GLY A 85 -0.76 5.74 -11.39
C GLY A 85 -2.26 5.56 -11.35
N TYR A 86 -2.87 5.03 -12.41
CA TYR A 86 -4.28 4.68 -12.46
C TYR A 86 -4.50 3.44 -13.35
N GLY A 87 -5.47 2.61 -13.00
CA GLY A 87 -5.93 1.54 -13.87
C GLY A 87 -6.06 0.16 -13.21
N ALA A 88 -5.49 -0.07 -12.02
CA ALA A 88 -5.63 -1.34 -11.31
C ALA A 88 -7.09 -1.70 -11.02
N THR A 89 -7.93 -0.72 -10.66
CA THR A 89 -9.35 -0.91 -10.39
C THR A 89 -10.11 -1.52 -11.57
N ARG A 90 -9.69 -1.24 -12.80
CA ARG A 90 -10.33 -1.78 -14.04
C ARG A 90 -10.13 -3.29 -14.18
N LEU A 91 -9.09 -3.85 -13.56
CA LEU A 91 -8.72 -5.26 -13.66
C LEU A 91 -9.45 -6.14 -12.64
N LEU A 92 -9.84 -5.58 -11.49
CA LEU A 92 -10.28 -6.33 -10.31
C LEU A 92 -11.44 -7.29 -10.57
N SER A 93 -12.38 -6.92 -11.44
CA SER A 93 -13.56 -7.75 -11.72
C SER A 93 -13.25 -9.04 -12.50
N THR A 94 -12.12 -9.04 -13.22
CA THR A 94 -11.70 -10.14 -14.10
C THR A 94 -10.56 -10.95 -13.50
N LEU A 95 -9.86 -10.41 -12.48
CA LEU A 95 -8.83 -11.16 -11.77
C LEU A 95 -9.43 -12.38 -11.05
N ASP A 96 -8.76 -13.52 -11.19
CA ASP A 96 -9.14 -14.78 -10.56
C ASP A 96 -8.42 -14.94 -9.21
N PRO A 97 -9.12 -14.88 -8.07
CA PRO A 97 -8.51 -15.01 -6.75
C PRO A 97 -7.97 -16.43 -6.47
N GLU A 98 -8.46 -17.46 -7.17
CA GLU A 98 -7.98 -18.84 -6.98
C GLU A 98 -6.53 -18.98 -7.41
N ARG A 99 -6.08 -18.23 -8.39
CA ARG A 99 -4.67 -18.21 -8.81
C ARG A 99 -3.75 -17.77 -7.67
N LEU A 100 -4.13 -16.72 -6.94
CA LEU A 100 -3.37 -16.23 -5.79
C LEU A 100 -3.51 -17.15 -4.58
N ARG A 101 -4.65 -17.80 -4.39
CA ARG A 101 -4.82 -18.81 -3.32
C ARG A 101 -4.01 -20.06 -3.56
N ALA A 102 -3.92 -20.51 -4.82
CA ALA A 102 -3.14 -21.70 -5.17
C ALA A 102 -1.61 -21.51 -5.01
N ALA A 103 -1.14 -20.27 -5.16
CA ALA A 103 0.27 -19.91 -5.03
C ALA A 103 0.40 -18.60 -4.21
N PRO A 104 0.14 -18.63 -2.89
CA PRO A 104 0.09 -17.43 -2.06
C PRO A 104 1.43 -16.71 -2.03
N LYS A 105 1.39 -15.39 -2.28
CA LYS A 105 2.54 -14.50 -2.23
C LYS A 105 2.10 -13.06 -2.02
N PRO A 106 2.90 -12.21 -1.35
CA PRO A 106 2.57 -10.80 -1.20
C PRO A 106 2.61 -10.07 -2.54
N ILE A 107 1.60 -9.22 -2.76
CA ILE A 107 1.66 -8.13 -3.73
C ILE A 107 2.30 -6.94 -3.03
N VAL A 108 3.27 -6.32 -3.69
CA VAL A 108 4.02 -5.16 -3.16
C VAL A 108 3.74 -3.93 -3.99
N GLY A 109 3.33 -2.87 -3.33
CA GLY A 109 3.12 -1.57 -3.96
C GLY A 109 2.20 -0.66 -3.14
N PHE A 110 2.00 0.56 -3.60
CA PHE A 110 1.17 1.59 -2.97
C PHE A 110 0.48 2.46 -4.03
N SER A 111 -0.17 3.56 -3.64
CA SER A 111 -0.90 4.41 -4.57
C SER A 111 -2.06 3.62 -5.22
N ASP A 112 -2.20 3.61 -6.54
CA ASP A 112 -3.23 2.83 -7.26
C ASP A 112 -3.18 1.31 -6.96
N VAL A 113 -2.01 0.78 -6.54
CA VAL A 113 -1.85 -0.62 -6.12
C VAL A 113 -2.66 -0.95 -4.87
N THR A 114 -3.11 0.05 -4.09
CA THR A 114 -4.08 -0.12 -3.00
C THR A 114 -5.28 -0.95 -3.45
N ALA A 115 -5.75 -0.77 -4.68
CA ALA A 115 -6.86 -1.53 -5.23
C ALA A 115 -6.56 -3.04 -5.33
N LEU A 116 -5.34 -3.41 -5.75
CA LEU A 116 -4.91 -4.82 -5.80
C LEU A 116 -4.69 -5.40 -4.41
N LEU A 117 -4.14 -4.64 -3.47
CA LEU A 117 -3.97 -5.06 -2.08
C LEU A 117 -5.34 -5.34 -1.44
N CYS A 118 -6.30 -4.43 -1.61
CA CYS A 118 -7.67 -4.61 -1.16
C CYS A 118 -8.34 -5.83 -1.80
N TRP A 119 -8.14 -6.04 -3.10
CA TRP A 119 -8.64 -7.22 -3.81
C TRP A 119 -8.01 -8.51 -3.29
N ALA A 120 -6.68 -8.56 -3.14
CA ALA A 120 -5.98 -9.75 -2.63
C ALA A 120 -6.48 -10.13 -1.23
N TRP A 121 -6.64 -9.15 -0.35
CA TRP A 121 -7.17 -9.36 0.99
C TRP A 121 -8.64 -9.78 0.97
N SER A 122 -9.52 -9.01 0.33
CA SER A 122 -10.96 -9.24 0.37
C SER A 122 -11.41 -10.48 -0.42
N ARG A 123 -10.70 -10.85 -1.50
CA ARG A 123 -11.09 -11.92 -2.41
C ARG A 123 -10.27 -13.18 -2.26
N ALA A 124 -8.98 -13.07 -1.98
CA ALA A 124 -8.08 -14.21 -1.82
C ALA A 124 -7.72 -14.51 -0.37
N GLY A 125 -7.87 -13.55 0.55
CA GLY A 125 -7.45 -13.70 1.96
C GLY A 125 -5.92 -13.69 2.13
N VAL A 126 -5.19 -13.17 1.14
CA VAL A 126 -3.73 -13.16 1.13
C VAL A 126 -3.23 -11.80 1.60
N VAL A 127 -2.22 -11.81 2.48
CA VAL A 127 -1.53 -10.62 2.96
C VAL A 127 -0.64 -10.02 1.88
N GLY A 128 -0.37 -8.71 1.97
CA GLY A 128 0.46 -7.98 1.03
C GLY A 128 1.42 -7.02 1.72
N ILE A 129 2.02 -6.13 0.94
CA ILE A 129 2.88 -5.06 1.43
C ILE A 129 2.46 -3.74 0.77
N HIS A 130 1.94 -2.81 1.58
CA HIS A 130 1.81 -1.42 1.16
C HIS A 130 3.19 -0.77 1.30
N GLY A 131 3.82 -0.46 0.20
CA GLY A 131 5.18 0.06 0.24
C GLY A 131 5.74 0.38 -1.14
N PRO A 132 7.03 0.66 -1.23
CA PRO A 132 7.65 1.16 -2.45
C PRO A 132 7.38 0.30 -3.67
N VAL A 133 7.09 0.97 -4.79
CA VAL A 133 7.11 0.36 -6.12
C VAL A 133 8.54 0.35 -6.67
N LEU A 134 8.82 -0.52 -7.65
CA LEU A 134 10.17 -0.69 -8.19
C LEU A 134 10.83 0.63 -8.62
N THR A 135 10.09 1.51 -9.31
CA THR A 135 10.62 2.78 -9.83
C THR A 135 10.96 3.80 -8.74
N GLN A 136 10.50 3.60 -7.51
CA GLN A 136 10.79 4.47 -6.36
C GLN A 136 12.08 4.06 -5.63
N LEU A 137 12.48 2.78 -5.69
CA LEU A 137 13.59 2.24 -4.90
C LEU A 137 14.91 3.02 -5.05
N SER A 138 15.14 3.65 -6.20
CA SER A 138 16.38 4.38 -6.46
C SER A 138 16.46 5.78 -5.83
N THR A 139 15.38 6.27 -5.24
CA THR A 139 15.31 7.60 -4.62
C THR A 139 15.10 7.55 -3.12
N LEU A 140 14.68 6.39 -2.61
CA LEU A 140 14.42 6.18 -1.19
C LEU A 140 15.68 6.07 -0.36
N ALA A 141 15.54 6.37 0.92
CA ALA A 141 16.55 6.06 1.92
C ALA A 141 16.79 4.52 1.97
N ASP A 142 18.03 4.14 2.22
CA ASP A 142 18.42 2.72 2.26
C ASP A 142 17.61 1.92 3.30
N GLU A 143 17.28 2.53 4.42
CA GLU A 143 16.48 1.91 5.48
C GLU A 143 15.07 1.50 5.03
N ASP A 144 14.42 2.29 4.14
CA ASP A 144 13.09 1.94 3.61
C ASP A 144 13.18 0.80 2.58
N VAL A 145 14.29 0.74 1.82
CA VAL A 145 14.57 -0.37 0.90
C VAL A 145 14.87 -1.64 1.68
N ASP A 146 15.73 -1.56 2.70
CA ASP A 146 16.12 -2.70 3.55
C ASP A 146 14.88 -3.24 4.29
N ARG A 147 14.03 -2.37 4.82
CA ARG A 147 12.76 -2.73 5.45
C ARG A 147 11.88 -3.60 4.54
N LEU A 148 11.71 -3.20 3.26
CA LEU A 148 10.95 -4.00 2.29
C LEU A 148 11.59 -5.37 2.07
N VAL A 149 12.91 -5.41 1.94
CA VAL A 149 13.67 -6.65 1.72
C VAL A 149 13.55 -7.60 2.90
N ASP A 150 13.67 -7.10 4.13
CA ASP A 150 13.57 -7.89 5.36
C ASP A 150 12.17 -8.49 5.54
N MET A 151 11.12 -7.71 5.20
CA MET A 151 9.75 -8.25 5.20
C MET A 151 9.57 -9.42 4.23
N LEU A 152 10.18 -9.37 3.04
CA LEU A 152 10.16 -10.45 2.06
C LEU A 152 10.98 -11.68 2.52
N ARG A 153 11.98 -11.48 3.39
CA ARG A 153 12.75 -12.55 4.04
C ARG A 153 12.00 -13.25 5.17
N GLY A 154 10.86 -12.71 5.60
CA GLY A 154 10.07 -13.23 6.70
C GLY A 154 10.41 -12.61 8.05
N GLU A 155 11.11 -11.50 8.06
CA GLU A 155 11.38 -10.73 9.26
C GLU A 155 10.18 -9.87 9.62
N VAL A 156 9.93 -9.69 10.90
CA VAL A 156 8.97 -8.71 11.40
C VAL A 156 9.65 -7.35 11.35
N PRO A 157 9.11 -6.38 10.61
CA PRO A 157 9.79 -5.10 10.49
C PRO A 157 9.81 -4.33 11.81
N ALA A 158 10.86 -3.55 12.04
CA ALA A 158 10.97 -2.69 13.22
C ALA A 158 9.75 -1.74 13.34
N PRO A 159 9.35 -1.34 14.55
CA PRO A 159 8.28 -0.37 14.75
C PRO A 159 8.53 0.93 13.98
N LEU A 160 7.46 1.57 13.56
CA LEU A 160 7.52 2.95 13.05
C LEU A 160 7.14 3.91 14.17
N VAL A 161 7.90 4.99 14.28
CA VAL A 161 7.65 6.08 15.22
C VAL A 161 7.37 7.34 14.41
N ALA A 162 6.30 8.05 14.75
CA ALA A 162 6.00 9.37 14.20
C ALA A 162 6.62 10.42 15.13
N GLU A 163 7.84 10.86 14.82
CA GLU A 163 8.64 11.76 15.69
C GLU A 163 7.95 13.11 15.91
N GLU A 164 7.27 13.63 14.88
CA GLU A 164 6.47 14.87 14.91
C GLU A 164 4.98 14.59 14.79
N GLY A 165 4.53 13.43 15.26
CA GLY A 165 3.16 12.99 15.13
C GLY A 165 2.19 13.80 15.99
N THR A 166 1.00 14.07 15.45
CA THR A 166 -0.13 14.60 16.22
C THR A 166 -1.01 13.44 16.68
N VAL A 167 -1.27 13.38 17.97
CA VAL A 167 -2.21 12.43 18.58
C VAL A 167 -3.56 13.11 18.76
N LEU A 168 -4.60 12.57 18.13
CA LEU A 168 -5.96 13.08 18.28
C LEU A 168 -6.69 12.41 19.45
N HIS A 169 -6.60 11.08 19.52
CA HIS A 169 -7.10 10.28 20.64
C HIS A 169 -6.00 9.28 21.05
N GLY A 170 -5.71 9.25 22.34
CA GLY A 170 -4.71 8.36 22.92
C GLY A 170 -5.20 6.91 23.07
N GLY A 171 -4.36 6.07 23.65
CA GLY A 171 -4.63 4.68 23.94
C GLY A 171 -3.90 3.70 23.04
N THR A 172 -4.05 2.42 23.36
CA THR A 172 -3.40 1.32 22.64
C THR A 172 -4.45 0.37 22.06
N VAL A 173 -4.30 0.00 20.80
CA VAL A 173 -5.20 -0.92 20.10
C VAL A 173 -4.41 -1.89 19.24
N GLU A 174 -4.97 -3.09 19.06
CA GLU A 174 -4.42 -4.12 18.18
C GLU A 174 -5.43 -4.53 17.12
N GLY A 175 -4.95 -4.88 15.94
CA GLY A 175 -5.78 -5.39 14.87
C GLY A 175 -4.98 -5.64 13.59
N PRO A 176 -5.55 -6.30 12.59
CA PRO A 176 -4.95 -6.36 11.27
C PRO A 176 -4.73 -4.96 10.73
N LEU A 177 -3.55 -4.69 10.18
CA LEU A 177 -3.23 -3.42 9.54
C LEU A 177 -3.66 -3.44 8.08
N LEU A 178 -4.51 -2.51 7.68
CA LEU A 178 -4.84 -2.26 6.28
C LEU A 178 -4.36 -0.86 5.90
N ALA A 179 -3.58 -0.76 4.84
CA ALA A 179 -2.97 0.50 4.42
C ALA A 179 -3.38 0.87 3.00
N GLY A 180 -3.51 2.14 2.69
CA GLY A 180 -3.82 2.55 1.33
C GLY A 180 -3.86 4.05 1.10
N ASN A 181 -3.84 4.38 -0.18
CA ASN A 181 -4.17 5.71 -0.65
C ASN A 181 -5.65 5.98 -0.39
N LEU A 182 -5.97 7.15 0.19
CA LEU A 182 -7.31 7.52 0.63
C LEU A 182 -8.32 7.53 -0.53
N GLU A 183 -7.96 8.17 -1.65
CA GLU A 183 -8.88 8.29 -2.80
C GLU A 183 -9.13 6.94 -3.46
N VAL A 184 -8.09 6.10 -3.59
CA VAL A 184 -8.24 4.76 -4.15
C VAL A 184 -9.11 3.89 -3.24
N LEU A 185 -8.88 3.91 -1.93
CA LEU A 185 -9.70 3.17 -0.96
C LEU A 185 -11.16 3.63 -1.02
N ARG A 186 -11.41 4.95 -1.04
CA ARG A 186 -12.75 5.53 -1.19
C ARG A 186 -13.46 5.06 -2.46
N SER A 187 -12.71 4.95 -3.57
CA SER A 187 -13.28 4.52 -4.85
C SER A 187 -13.80 3.08 -4.85
N LEU A 188 -13.40 2.26 -3.88
CA LEU A 188 -13.86 0.88 -3.73
C LEU A 188 -15.18 0.76 -2.96
N ILE A 189 -15.68 1.83 -2.31
CA ILE A 189 -16.93 1.81 -1.55
C ILE A 189 -18.09 1.36 -2.45
N GLY A 190 -18.91 0.43 -1.96
CA GLY A 190 -20.03 -0.15 -2.71
C GLY A 190 -19.62 -1.27 -3.66
N THR A 191 -18.34 -1.57 -3.79
CA THR A 191 -17.84 -2.70 -4.58
C THR A 191 -17.55 -3.92 -3.70
N ARG A 192 -17.52 -5.12 -4.30
CA ARG A 192 -17.10 -6.35 -3.63
C ARG A 192 -15.60 -6.42 -3.30
N PHE A 193 -14.84 -5.40 -3.67
CA PHE A 193 -13.40 -5.30 -3.49
C PHE A 193 -13.01 -4.45 -2.30
N MET A 194 -13.96 -3.68 -1.75
CA MET A 194 -13.77 -2.94 -0.51
C MET A 194 -13.53 -3.92 0.65
N PRO A 195 -12.39 -3.87 1.34
CA PRO A 195 -12.17 -4.73 2.49
C PRO A 195 -13.07 -4.31 3.67
N LYS A 196 -13.40 -5.27 4.52
CA LYS A 196 -14.06 -4.96 5.79
C LYS A 196 -13.03 -4.30 6.73
N LEU A 197 -13.26 -3.03 7.08
CA LEU A 197 -12.35 -2.26 7.94
C LEU A 197 -12.65 -2.43 9.44
N SER A 198 -13.82 -2.95 9.80
CA SER A 198 -14.16 -3.21 11.21
C SER A 198 -13.17 -4.18 11.86
N GLY A 199 -12.64 -3.79 13.01
CA GLY A 199 -11.65 -4.56 13.78
C GLY A 199 -10.20 -4.32 13.34
N THR A 200 -9.94 -3.46 12.35
CA THR A 200 -8.60 -3.20 11.82
C THR A 200 -8.00 -1.91 12.36
N ILE A 201 -6.69 -1.77 12.21
CA ILE A 201 -5.99 -0.48 12.22
C ILE A 201 -5.89 -0.03 10.76
N LEU A 202 -6.33 1.19 10.47
CA LEU A 202 -6.32 1.73 9.12
C LEU A 202 -5.17 2.71 8.95
N ALA A 203 -4.31 2.49 7.96
CA ALA A 203 -3.24 3.40 7.57
C ALA A 203 -3.62 4.12 6.27
N LEU A 204 -3.59 5.45 6.27
CA LEU A 204 -3.98 6.28 5.14
C LEU A 204 -2.86 7.24 4.74
N GLU A 205 -2.67 7.42 3.46
CA GLU A 205 -1.80 8.44 2.87
C GLU A 205 -2.48 9.05 1.64
N GLU A 206 -2.01 10.20 1.15
CA GLU A 206 -2.59 10.83 -0.04
C GLU A 206 -1.57 11.70 -0.80
N ILE A 207 -1.82 11.90 -2.09
CA ILE A 207 -1.04 12.81 -2.93
C ILE A 207 -1.92 13.62 -3.87
N GLY A 208 -1.64 14.93 -3.94
CA GLY A 208 -2.21 15.82 -4.96
C GLY A 208 -3.70 16.16 -4.78
N GLU A 209 -4.35 15.67 -3.73
CA GLU A 209 -5.73 15.97 -3.45
C GLU A 209 -5.84 17.19 -2.54
N ARG A 210 -6.59 18.22 -2.98
CA ARG A 210 -6.82 19.43 -2.20
C ARG A 210 -7.59 19.15 -0.90
N PRO A 211 -7.45 19.98 0.15
CA PRO A 211 -8.11 19.77 1.45
C PRO A 211 -9.60 19.46 1.35
N TYR A 212 -10.36 20.18 0.53
CA TYR A 212 -11.80 19.93 0.36
C TYR A 212 -12.13 18.58 -0.31
N ARG A 213 -11.20 18.01 -1.10
CA ARG A 213 -11.36 16.67 -1.69
C ARG A 213 -11.07 15.59 -0.68
N ILE A 214 -10.05 15.81 0.18
CA ILE A 214 -9.76 14.93 1.32
C ILE A 214 -10.96 14.90 2.26
N ASP A 215 -11.55 16.09 2.58
CA ASP A 215 -12.80 16.18 3.36
C ASP A 215 -13.91 15.33 2.73
N ARG A 216 -14.17 15.52 1.45
CA ARG A 216 -15.19 14.73 0.72
C ARG A 216 -14.94 13.24 0.79
N SER A 217 -13.68 12.80 0.64
CA SER A 217 -13.32 11.39 0.65
C SER A 217 -13.50 10.78 2.03
N LEU A 218 -13.05 11.46 3.08
CA LEU A 218 -13.26 11.03 4.48
C LEU A 218 -14.74 11.07 4.86
N THR A 219 -15.46 12.13 4.48
CA THR A 219 -16.92 12.25 4.71
C THR A 219 -17.66 11.09 4.02
N HIS A 220 -17.26 10.70 2.81
CA HIS A 220 -17.86 9.54 2.14
C HIS A 220 -17.57 8.24 2.87
N LEU A 221 -16.34 8.00 3.32
CA LEU A 221 -15.99 6.83 4.14
C LEU A 221 -16.79 6.77 5.46
N LEU A 222 -17.00 7.91 6.11
CA LEU A 222 -17.79 8.01 7.33
C LEU A 222 -19.28 7.72 7.07
N HIS A 223 -19.89 8.39 6.09
CA HIS A 223 -21.32 8.28 5.78
C HIS A 223 -21.70 6.93 5.18
N SER A 224 -20.82 6.28 4.42
CA SER A 224 -21.03 4.92 3.93
C SER A 224 -20.99 3.87 5.04
N GLY A 225 -20.51 4.23 6.23
CA GLY A 225 -20.29 3.32 7.35
C GLY A 225 -19.06 2.42 7.18
N ALA A 226 -18.22 2.66 6.17
CA ALA A 226 -17.01 1.85 5.92
C ALA A 226 -16.03 1.90 7.09
N LEU A 227 -15.93 3.05 7.80
CA LEU A 227 -15.06 3.21 8.97
C LEU A 227 -15.68 2.70 10.29
N ARG A 228 -16.92 2.16 10.26
CA ARG A 228 -17.56 1.68 11.49
C ARG A 228 -16.80 0.50 12.09
N GLY A 229 -16.35 0.67 13.34
CA GLY A 229 -15.65 -0.38 14.10
C GLY A 229 -14.17 -0.50 13.73
N VAL A 230 -13.58 0.45 12.99
CA VAL A 230 -12.12 0.64 12.92
C VAL A 230 -11.60 0.83 14.35
N ARG A 231 -10.48 0.19 14.69
CA ARG A 231 -9.90 0.24 16.04
C ARG A 231 -8.96 1.43 16.25
N GLY A 232 -8.27 1.84 15.20
CA GLY A 232 -7.35 2.97 15.21
C GLY A 232 -7.00 3.41 13.81
N VAL A 233 -6.48 4.62 13.67
CA VAL A 233 -6.05 5.17 12.39
C VAL A 233 -4.64 5.73 12.51
N VAL A 234 -3.78 5.42 11.57
CA VAL A 234 -2.48 6.05 11.37
C VAL A 234 -2.48 6.79 10.05
N VAL A 235 -1.94 8.00 10.06
CA VAL A 235 -1.89 8.84 8.86
C VAL A 235 -0.43 9.06 8.48
N GLY A 236 -0.10 8.66 7.27
CA GLY A 236 1.19 8.90 6.64
C GLY A 236 1.26 10.28 6.02
N GLN A 237 1.95 10.37 4.91
CA GLN A 237 2.22 11.62 4.22
C GLN A 237 0.99 12.10 3.44
N LEU A 238 0.81 13.42 3.43
CA LEU A 238 -0.16 14.15 2.60
C LEU A 238 0.64 15.03 1.64
N VAL A 239 1.16 14.43 0.57
CA VAL A 239 2.09 15.10 -0.34
C VAL A 239 1.32 15.94 -1.35
N ASP A 240 1.72 17.21 -1.53
CA ASP A 240 1.08 18.16 -2.46
C ASP A 240 -0.44 18.27 -2.26
N CYS A 241 -0.91 18.16 -1.00
CA CYS A 241 -2.32 18.16 -0.64
C CYS A 241 -2.85 19.53 -0.18
N GLU A 242 -2.02 20.56 -0.19
CA GLU A 242 -2.42 21.90 0.25
C GLU A 242 -3.06 22.71 -0.89
N GLU A 243 -3.81 23.74 -0.52
CA GLU A 243 -4.32 24.70 -1.51
C GLU A 243 -3.18 25.52 -2.11
N PRO A 244 -3.27 25.92 -3.38
CA PRO A 244 -2.31 26.85 -3.97
C PRO A 244 -2.16 28.15 -3.17
N ALA A 245 -0.97 28.73 -3.17
CA ALA A 245 -0.61 29.90 -2.36
C ALA A 245 -1.30 31.22 -2.78
N ASP A 246 -2.29 31.20 -3.65
CA ASP A 246 -2.98 32.35 -4.23
C ASP A 246 -4.11 32.95 -3.35
N GLY A 247 -4.02 32.76 -2.05
CA GLY A 247 -4.84 33.47 -1.06
C GLY A 247 -6.05 32.73 -0.52
N ASN A 248 -6.15 31.43 -0.72
CA ASN A 248 -7.18 30.64 -0.07
C ASN A 248 -6.83 30.42 1.41
N LEU A 249 -7.65 30.93 2.32
CA LEU A 249 -7.52 30.80 3.77
C LEU A 249 -8.23 29.54 4.30
N GLY A 250 -8.41 28.51 3.47
CA GLY A 250 -9.02 27.25 3.87
C GLY A 250 -8.17 26.46 4.88
N PRO A 251 -8.72 25.41 5.49
CA PRO A 251 -7.98 24.54 6.39
C PRO A 251 -6.89 23.78 5.63
N THR A 252 -5.80 23.45 6.31
CA THR A 252 -4.77 22.53 5.76
C THR A 252 -5.32 21.12 5.61
N ALA A 253 -4.71 20.32 4.75
CA ALA A 253 -5.06 18.91 4.58
C ALA A 253 -4.98 18.14 5.92
N ALA A 254 -3.95 18.39 6.71
CA ALA A 254 -3.79 17.80 8.04
C ALA A 254 -4.93 18.19 8.99
N ALA A 255 -5.34 19.46 9.00
CA ALA A 255 -6.45 19.93 9.83
C ALA A 255 -7.78 19.25 9.45
N VAL A 256 -8.04 19.11 8.15
CA VAL A 256 -9.22 18.39 7.63
C VAL A 256 -9.22 16.93 8.06
N VAL A 257 -8.09 16.25 7.93
CA VAL A 257 -7.94 14.83 8.32
C VAL A 257 -8.24 14.67 9.81
N LEU A 258 -7.66 15.51 10.66
CA LEU A 258 -7.87 15.46 12.11
C LEU A 258 -9.34 15.73 12.46
N GLU A 259 -9.95 16.77 11.86
CA GLU A 259 -11.37 17.10 12.09
C GLU A 259 -12.32 15.94 11.74
N ARG A 260 -12.12 15.34 10.55
CA ARG A 260 -13.00 14.23 10.11
C ARG A 260 -12.80 12.97 10.95
N LEU A 261 -11.55 12.61 11.27
CA LEU A 261 -11.24 11.42 12.04
C LEU A 261 -11.59 11.55 13.54
N ALA A 262 -11.70 12.77 14.07
CA ALA A 262 -12.14 13.01 15.45
C ALA A 262 -13.48 12.35 15.77
N THR A 263 -14.36 12.27 14.78
CA THR A 263 -15.72 11.70 14.95
C THR A 263 -15.72 10.19 15.21
N LEU A 264 -14.59 9.49 14.98
CA LEU A 264 -14.47 8.05 15.20
C LEU A 264 -14.30 7.69 16.68
N GLY A 265 -13.74 8.58 17.51
CA GLY A 265 -13.48 8.34 18.93
C GLY A 265 -12.49 7.18 19.20
N VAL A 266 -11.61 6.88 18.25
CA VAL A 266 -10.57 5.84 18.33
C VAL A 266 -9.18 6.47 18.32
N PRO A 267 -8.12 5.76 18.77
CA PRO A 267 -6.75 6.24 18.64
C PRO A 267 -6.39 6.65 17.21
N VAL A 268 -5.91 7.89 17.03
CA VAL A 268 -5.46 8.43 15.75
C VAL A 268 -4.11 9.11 15.92
N VAL A 269 -3.15 8.75 15.08
CA VAL A 269 -1.81 9.35 15.05
C VAL A 269 -1.43 9.71 13.62
N THR A 270 -0.94 10.92 13.41
CA THR A 270 -0.41 11.40 12.11
C THR A 270 1.11 11.41 12.11
N GLY A 271 1.73 11.73 10.97
CA GLY A 271 3.17 11.99 10.87
C GLY A 271 4.05 10.76 10.62
N PHE A 272 3.48 9.63 10.23
CA PHE A 272 4.27 8.46 9.86
C PHE A 272 4.92 8.60 8.48
N ALA A 273 6.14 8.08 8.33
CA ALA A 273 6.95 8.22 7.12
C ALA A 273 6.61 7.15 6.06
N PHE A 274 5.33 7.04 5.65
CA PHE A 274 4.90 6.22 4.52
C PHE A 274 4.01 7.03 3.57
N GLY A 275 4.08 6.75 2.28
CA GLY A 275 3.31 7.44 1.24
C GLY A 275 4.15 7.89 0.06
N HIS A 276 3.87 9.08 -0.46
CA HIS A 276 4.40 9.56 -1.74
C HIS A 276 5.65 10.44 -1.65
N ASP A 277 6.22 10.65 -0.47
CA ASP A 277 7.50 11.39 -0.40
C ASP A 277 8.58 10.67 -1.21
N SER A 278 9.39 11.44 -1.90
CA SER A 278 10.37 10.89 -2.83
C SER A 278 11.56 10.20 -2.16
N ARG A 279 11.78 10.46 -0.87
CA ARG A 279 12.91 9.95 -0.08
C ARG A 279 12.51 8.96 1.00
N ARG A 280 11.26 9.04 1.47
CA ARG A 280 10.75 8.22 2.58
C ARG A 280 9.42 7.57 2.19
N ASN A 281 9.39 6.25 2.20
CA ASN A 281 8.18 5.45 2.07
C ASN A 281 8.38 4.11 2.77
N ALA A 282 8.25 4.10 4.08
CA ALA A 282 8.38 2.90 4.89
C ALA A 282 7.32 1.86 4.51
N ALA A 283 7.76 0.66 4.15
CA ALA A 283 6.86 -0.44 3.82
C ALA A 283 6.05 -0.87 5.06
N LEU A 284 4.74 -1.08 4.87
CA LEU A 284 3.79 -1.55 5.87
C LEU A 284 3.28 -2.94 5.49
N PRO A 285 3.25 -3.91 6.44
CA PRO A 285 2.53 -5.15 6.24
C PRO A 285 1.04 -4.85 6.00
N PHE A 286 0.44 -5.50 5.03
CA PHE A 286 -0.98 -5.37 4.74
C PHE A 286 -1.71 -6.66 5.12
N GLY A 287 -2.58 -6.60 6.12
CA GLY A 287 -3.39 -7.72 6.56
C GLY A 287 -2.78 -8.55 7.72
N THR A 288 -1.62 -8.18 8.26
CA THR A 288 -1.04 -8.81 9.47
C THR A 288 -1.39 -8.03 10.72
N MET A 289 -1.23 -8.68 11.89
CA MET A 289 -1.50 -8.03 13.16
C MET A 289 -0.48 -6.92 13.46
N ALA A 290 -0.99 -5.79 13.92
CA ALA A 290 -0.21 -4.64 14.37
C ALA A 290 -0.79 -4.09 15.68
N ARG A 291 0.02 -3.30 16.39
CA ARG A 291 -0.35 -2.54 17.60
C ARG A 291 -0.07 -1.07 17.37
N LEU A 292 -1.08 -0.23 17.54
CA LEU A 292 -0.92 1.22 17.61
C LEU A 292 -0.92 1.65 19.08
N SER A 293 0.19 2.20 19.53
CA SER A 293 0.34 2.87 20.83
C SER A 293 0.34 4.37 20.58
N ALA A 294 -0.87 4.97 20.60
CA ALA A 294 -1.04 6.36 20.16
C ALA A 294 -0.29 7.34 21.07
N ASP A 295 -0.33 7.15 22.38
CA ASP A 295 0.37 8.02 23.33
C ASP A 295 1.91 8.01 23.15
N GLN A 296 2.44 6.98 22.49
CA GLN A 296 3.87 6.85 22.17
C GLN A 296 4.16 7.16 20.69
N CYS A 297 3.15 7.53 19.91
CA CYS A 297 3.24 7.73 18.45
C CYS A 297 3.90 6.53 17.73
N THR A 298 3.62 5.29 18.16
CA THR A 298 4.33 4.08 17.69
C THR A 298 3.35 3.09 17.06
N LEU A 299 3.73 2.58 15.90
CA LEU A 299 3.06 1.47 15.20
C LEU A 299 4.01 0.26 15.19
N GLU A 300 3.68 -0.76 15.96
CA GLU A 300 4.41 -2.04 16.02
C GLU A 300 3.76 -3.07 15.09
N PHE A 301 4.58 -3.94 14.52
CA PHE A 301 4.15 -5.06 13.70
C PHE A 301 4.37 -6.36 14.48
N LEU A 302 3.32 -7.15 14.62
CA LEU A 302 3.34 -8.31 15.53
C LEU A 302 3.57 -9.62 14.79
N GLU A 303 3.50 -9.60 13.48
CA GLU A 303 3.57 -10.80 12.64
C GLU A 303 4.30 -10.52 11.32
N PRO A 304 5.04 -11.49 10.78
CA PRO A 304 5.68 -11.36 9.47
C PRO A 304 4.63 -11.41 8.34
N VAL A 305 4.98 -10.84 7.17
CA VAL A 305 4.13 -10.84 5.95
C VAL A 305 4.15 -12.19 5.25
N VAL A 306 5.27 -12.88 5.26
CA VAL A 306 5.43 -14.23 4.74
C VAL A 306 5.58 -15.22 5.90
N GLN A 307 5.50 -16.50 5.63
CA GLN A 307 5.74 -17.51 6.67
C GLN A 307 7.14 -17.32 7.28
N PRO A 308 7.32 -17.52 8.57
CA PRO A 308 8.66 -17.49 9.16
C PRO A 308 9.51 -18.63 8.57
N ARG A 309 10.82 -18.38 8.51
CA ARG A 309 11.79 -19.40 8.08
C ARG A 309 11.85 -20.59 9.02
#